data_16b61668b3fc22c4f2fc82b52a20fa5a
#
_entry.id   16b61668b3fc22c4f2fc82b52a20fa5a
#
_cell.length_a   1.000
_cell.length_b   1.000
_cell.length_c   1.000
_cell.angle_alpha   90.00
_cell.angle_beta   90.00
_cell.angle_gamma   90.00
#
_symmetry.space_group_name_H-M   'P 1'
#
loop_
_entity.id
_entity.type
_entity.pdbx_description
1 polymer ?
#
loop_
_entity_poly.entity_id
_entity_poly.type
_entity_poly.pdbx_seq_one_letter_code
_entity_poly.pdbx_strand_id
1 'polypeptide(L)'
;GKKYSPSQISAFTLQKMKETAEKYLGSEVKEAVITVPAYFNDSQRQATKDAGKIAGLDVKRIINEPTAAALAYGLDKKKSGTIAVYDLGGGTFDVSILELGDGVFEVKSTNGDTSLGGEDFDNAIVDHLLSVFKSDTGIDLKSDKLALQRVRESAEKAKCELSSVVETEINIPFITADKAGPKHLNTKLNRATFESLVDSLIKRSLTPCQTALKDAGIKSTDISEVILVGGMTRMPKVKEEVEKFFG
;
A
#
# COMPACT_ATOMS: atom_id res chain seq x y z
N GLY A 1 -23.21 20.40 4.25
CA GLY A 1 -22.89 18.97 4.06
C GLY A 1 -23.19 18.19 5.34
N LYS A 2 -23.37 16.87 5.22
CA LYS A 2 -23.55 15.99 6.39
C LYS A 2 -22.22 15.84 7.12
N LYS A 3 -22.30 15.79 8.46
CA LYS A 3 -21.12 15.49 9.31
C LYS A 3 -21.14 14.00 9.66
N TYR A 4 -19.99 13.37 9.62
CA TYR A 4 -19.78 11.95 9.96
C TYR A 4 -18.67 11.84 11.00
N SER A 5 -18.80 10.90 11.93
CA SER A 5 -17.71 10.54 12.83
C SER A 5 -16.67 9.67 12.11
N PRO A 6 -15.43 9.57 12.60
CA PRO A 6 -14.42 8.68 12.04
C PRO A 6 -14.90 7.22 11.91
N SER A 7 -15.59 6.69 12.93
CA SER A 7 -16.16 5.32 12.89
C SER A 7 -17.22 5.15 11.81
N GLN A 8 -18.03 6.18 11.52
CA GLN A 8 -19.00 6.13 10.42
C GLN A 8 -18.31 6.12 9.05
N ILE A 9 -17.24 6.90 8.86
CA ILE A 9 -16.47 6.88 7.62
C ILE A 9 -15.81 5.52 7.42
N SER A 10 -15.17 4.97 8.47
CA SER A 10 -14.59 3.63 8.44
C SER A 10 -15.64 2.55 8.14
N ALA A 11 -16.86 2.72 8.66
CA ALA A 11 -17.96 1.79 8.40
C ALA A 11 -18.32 1.72 6.90
N PHE A 12 -18.25 2.82 6.14
CA PHE A 12 -18.50 2.77 4.69
C PHE A 12 -17.49 1.88 3.97
N THR A 13 -16.21 1.91 4.37
CA THR A 13 -15.19 1.00 3.82
C THR A 13 -15.52 -0.45 4.17
N LEU A 14 -15.87 -0.72 5.43
CA LEU A 14 -16.21 -2.08 5.88
C LEU A 14 -17.51 -2.60 5.22
N GLN A 15 -18.51 -1.73 4.99
CA GLN A 15 -19.70 -2.10 4.21
C GLN A 15 -19.33 -2.51 2.79
N LYS A 16 -18.42 -1.78 2.14
CA LYS A 16 -17.93 -2.14 0.80
C LYS A 16 -17.22 -3.49 0.80
N MET A 17 -16.40 -3.77 1.82
CA MET A 17 -15.74 -5.07 1.96
C MET A 17 -16.75 -6.20 2.18
N LYS A 18 -17.75 -5.99 3.05
CA LYS A 18 -18.86 -6.92 3.28
C LYS A 18 -19.61 -7.24 1.98
N GLU A 19 -20.04 -6.22 1.24
CA GLU A 19 -20.72 -6.38 -0.05
C GLU A 19 -19.87 -7.17 -1.07
N THR A 20 -18.56 -6.91 -1.10
CA THR A 20 -17.64 -7.60 -2.00
C THR A 20 -17.52 -9.08 -1.64
N ALA A 21 -17.41 -9.39 -0.33
CA ALA A 21 -17.37 -10.76 0.17
C ALA A 21 -18.68 -11.50 -0.11
N GLU A 22 -19.84 -10.86 0.15
CA GLU A 22 -21.15 -11.44 -0.10
C GLU A 22 -21.38 -11.76 -1.58
N LYS A 23 -20.95 -10.87 -2.49
CA LYS A 23 -21.02 -11.11 -3.94
C LYS A 23 -20.15 -12.29 -4.36
N TYR A 24 -18.97 -12.44 -3.76
CA TYR A 24 -18.05 -13.54 -4.08
C TYR A 24 -18.56 -14.88 -3.53
N LEU A 25 -19.05 -14.89 -2.28
CA LEU A 25 -19.51 -16.11 -1.59
C LEU A 25 -20.94 -16.52 -1.99
N GLY A 26 -21.73 -15.62 -2.56
CA GLY A 26 -23.15 -15.86 -2.86
C GLY A 26 -24.03 -16.01 -1.61
N SER A 27 -23.57 -15.54 -0.45
CA SER A 27 -24.27 -15.65 0.84
C SER A 27 -23.99 -14.45 1.74
N GLU A 28 -24.87 -14.23 2.72
CA GLU A 28 -24.72 -13.15 3.69
C GLU A 28 -23.50 -13.35 4.57
N VAL A 29 -22.71 -12.28 4.77
CA VAL A 29 -21.55 -12.24 5.67
C VAL A 29 -21.96 -11.51 6.95
N LYS A 30 -21.97 -12.22 8.07
CA LYS A 30 -22.40 -11.71 9.39
C LYS A 30 -21.24 -11.45 10.33
N GLU A 31 -20.17 -12.23 10.24
CA GLU A 31 -19.07 -12.25 11.18
C GLU A 31 -17.78 -11.79 10.50
N ALA A 32 -16.92 -11.08 11.25
CA ALA A 32 -15.63 -10.66 10.76
C ALA A 32 -14.56 -10.65 11.86
N VAL A 33 -13.32 -10.89 11.45
CA VAL A 33 -12.12 -10.49 12.16
C VAL A 33 -11.55 -9.28 11.42
N ILE A 34 -11.27 -8.19 12.13
CA ILE A 34 -10.77 -6.95 11.55
C ILE A 34 -9.36 -6.70 12.06
N THR A 35 -8.47 -6.33 11.16
CA THR A 35 -7.09 -6.01 11.50
C THR A 35 -6.91 -4.51 11.70
N VAL A 36 -5.95 -4.15 12.55
CA VAL A 36 -5.53 -2.77 12.81
C VAL A 36 -4.01 -2.71 12.90
N PRO A 37 -3.39 -1.55 12.62
CA PRO A 37 -1.97 -1.34 12.86
C PRO A 37 -1.58 -1.69 14.31
N ALA A 38 -0.38 -2.25 14.49
CA ALA A 38 0.07 -2.70 15.81
C ALA A 38 0.15 -1.56 16.85
N TYR A 39 0.38 -0.32 16.39
CA TYR A 39 0.46 0.87 17.25
C TYR A 39 -0.89 1.49 17.64
N PHE A 40 -2.02 0.96 17.14
CA PHE A 40 -3.35 1.46 17.55
C PHE A 40 -3.54 1.25 19.04
N ASN A 41 -3.98 2.32 19.74
CA ASN A 41 -4.39 2.26 21.14
C ASN A 41 -5.81 1.69 21.31
N ASP A 42 -6.21 1.45 22.54
CA ASP A 42 -7.51 0.84 22.87
C ASP A 42 -8.69 1.63 22.31
N SER A 43 -8.64 2.97 22.34
CA SER A 43 -9.70 3.82 21.78
C SER A 43 -9.84 3.66 20.28
N GLN A 44 -8.72 3.57 19.56
CA GLN A 44 -8.71 3.35 18.10
C GLN A 44 -9.20 1.93 17.74
N ARG A 45 -8.81 0.91 18.51
CA ARG A 45 -9.32 -0.47 18.38
C ARG A 45 -10.82 -0.53 18.62
N GLN A 46 -11.31 0.13 19.66
CA GLN A 46 -12.74 0.19 19.93
C GLN A 46 -13.51 0.92 18.82
N ALA A 47 -12.99 2.05 18.32
CA ALA A 47 -13.58 2.79 17.21
C ALA A 47 -13.67 1.93 15.93
N THR A 48 -12.67 1.09 15.66
CA THR A 48 -12.68 0.14 14.55
C THR A 48 -13.74 -0.95 14.76
N LYS A 49 -13.85 -1.48 15.99
CA LYS A 49 -14.89 -2.46 16.35
C LYS A 49 -16.29 -1.87 16.18
N ASP A 50 -16.48 -0.62 16.58
CA ASP A 50 -17.76 0.09 16.42
C ASP A 50 -18.09 0.35 14.96
N ALA A 51 -17.09 0.68 14.13
CA ALA A 51 -17.25 0.79 12.69
C ALA A 51 -17.75 -0.52 12.05
N GLY A 52 -17.21 -1.67 12.49
CA GLY A 52 -17.66 -2.99 12.07
C GLY A 52 -19.15 -3.23 12.41
N LYS A 53 -19.57 -2.86 13.63
CA LYS A 53 -20.98 -2.95 14.04
C LYS A 53 -21.88 -2.04 13.22
N ILE A 54 -21.47 -0.81 12.94
CA ILE A 54 -22.21 0.14 12.08
C ILE A 54 -22.34 -0.44 10.66
N ALA A 55 -21.33 -1.14 10.18
CA ALA A 55 -21.35 -1.84 8.88
C ALA A 55 -22.22 -3.11 8.88
N GLY A 56 -22.82 -3.50 10.01
CA GLY A 56 -23.66 -4.69 10.13
C GLY A 56 -22.86 -5.98 10.26
N LEU A 57 -21.66 -5.92 10.88
CA LEU A 57 -20.82 -7.08 11.15
C LEU A 57 -20.74 -7.36 12.65
N ASP A 58 -20.81 -8.64 13.03
CA ASP A 58 -20.41 -9.13 14.35
C ASP A 58 -18.88 -9.29 14.36
N VAL A 59 -18.19 -8.34 14.99
CA VAL A 59 -16.72 -8.30 15.04
C VAL A 59 -16.24 -9.26 16.13
N LYS A 60 -15.76 -10.42 15.73
CA LYS A 60 -15.27 -11.47 16.64
C LYS A 60 -13.96 -11.10 17.31
N ARG A 61 -13.04 -10.52 16.57
CA ARG A 61 -11.74 -10.06 17.08
C ARG A 61 -11.23 -8.83 16.32
N ILE A 62 -10.44 -8.03 17.03
CA ILE A 62 -9.51 -7.05 16.47
C ILE A 62 -8.10 -7.62 16.69
N ILE A 63 -7.31 -7.78 15.64
CA ILE A 63 -5.94 -8.27 15.72
C ILE A 63 -4.96 -7.32 15.01
N ASN A 64 -3.68 -7.42 15.37
CA ASN A 64 -2.66 -6.61 14.72
C ASN A 64 -2.41 -7.07 13.27
N GLU A 65 -2.29 -6.13 12.34
CA GLU A 65 -2.01 -6.40 10.92
C GLU A 65 -0.74 -7.25 10.73
N PRO A 66 0.40 -6.94 11.36
CA PRO A 66 1.61 -7.75 11.19
C PRO A 66 1.45 -9.17 11.74
N THR A 67 0.68 -9.36 12.81
CA THR A 67 0.36 -10.69 13.34
C THR A 67 -0.51 -11.48 12.36
N ALA A 68 -1.51 -10.84 11.77
CA ALA A 68 -2.36 -11.46 10.75
C ALA A 68 -1.54 -11.87 9.52
N ALA A 69 -0.61 -11.03 9.09
CA ALA A 69 0.31 -11.34 7.99
C ALA A 69 1.18 -12.58 8.32
N ALA A 70 1.78 -12.61 9.51
CA ALA A 70 2.59 -13.75 9.95
C ALA A 70 1.79 -15.06 10.00
N LEU A 71 0.56 -15.01 10.48
CA LEU A 71 -0.37 -16.15 10.47
C LEU A 71 -0.70 -16.61 9.05
N ALA A 72 -0.98 -15.67 8.14
CA ALA A 72 -1.30 -15.98 6.74
C ALA A 72 -0.14 -16.65 6.00
N TYR A 73 1.10 -16.33 6.37
CA TYR A 73 2.31 -17.00 5.87
C TYR A 73 2.59 -18.36 6.56
N GLY A 74 1.78 -18.75 7.56
CA GLY A 74 1.91 -20.03 8.25
C GLY A 74 3.07 -20.10 9.23
N LEU A 75 3.54 -18.95 9.73
CA LEU A 75 4.69 -18.88 10.65
C LEU A 75 4.32 -19.32 12.07
N ASP A 76 3.05 -19.44 12.40
CA ASP A 76 2.56 -20.07 13.64
C ASP A 76 3.02 -21.52 13.82
N LYS A 77 3.40 -22.19 12.72
CA LYS A 77 3.96 -23.57 12.74
C LYS A 77 5.45 -23.62 13.09
N LYS A 78 6.14 -22.49 13.09
CA LYS A 78 7.55 -22.42 13.54
C LYS A 78 7.62 -22.35 15.07
N LYS A 79 8.65 -22.94 15.67
CA LYS A 79 8.78 -22.97 17.13
C LYS A 79 9.23 -21.62 17.71
N SER A 80 10.12 -20.92 17.03
CA SER A 80 10.65 -19.63 17.44
C SER A 80 11.30 -18.89 16.28
N GLY A 81 11.46 -17.59 16.41
CA GLY A 81 12.18 -16.75 15.44
C GLY A 81 11.82 -15.28 15.58
N THR A 82 12.69 -14.44 15.03
CA THR A 82 12.44 -13.00 14.92
C THR A 82 12.05 -12.66 13.49
N ILE A 83 10.93 -11.98 13.33
CA ILE A 83 10.27 -11.75 12.04
C ILE A 83 10.14 -10.25 11.82
N ALA A 84 10.54 -9.77 10.64
CA ALA A 84 10.21 -8.44 10.19
C ALA A 84 9.01 -8.49 9.25
N VAL A 85 7.98 -7.69 9.51
CA VAL A 85 6.86 -7.49 8.60
C VAL A 85 7.01 -6.12 7.97
N TYR A 86 7.24 -6.09 6.67
CA TYR A 86 7.39 -4.89 5.85
C TYR A 86 6.11 -4.71 5.02
N ASP A 87 5.27 -3.75 5.40
CA ASP A 87 3.97 -3.50 4.76
C ASP A 87 3.99 -2.15 4.03
N LEU A 88 4.12 -2.20 2.71
CA LEU A 88 4.05 -1.02 1.83
C LEU A 88 2.76 -1.10 1.01
N GLY A 89 1.75 -0.41 1.53
CA GLY A 89 0.41 -0.35 0.96
C GLY A 89 0.21 0.79 -0.04
N GLY A 90 -1.05 1.19 -0.22
CA GLY A 90 -1.43 2.27 -1.14
C GLY A 90 -1.13 3.67 -0.62
N GLY A 91 -1.21 3.90 0.69
CA GLY A 91 -1.07 5.23 1.30
C GLY A 91 -0.11 5.30 2.47
N THR A 92 0.19 4.17 3.11
CA THR A 92 1.06 4.10 4.29
C THR A 92 2.11 3.00 4.13
N PHE A 93 3.20 3.20 4.86
CA PHE A 93 4.24 2.21 5.07
C PHE A 93 4.33 1.88 6.55
N ASP A 94 4.29 0.60 6.89
CA ASP A 94 4.44 0.11 8.25
C ASP A 94 5.49 -1.02 8.29
N VAL A 95 6.33 -1.00 9.31
CA VAL A 95 7.29 -2.07 9.61
C VAL A 95 7.14 -2.48 11.06
N SER A 96 7.07 -3.78 11.31
CA SER A 96 6.97 -4.34 12.66
C SER A 96 7.97 -5.46 12.84
N ILE A 97 8.62 -5.47 14.00
CA ILE A 97 9.49 -6.57 14.44
C ILE A 97 8.68 -7.41 15.43
N LEU A 98 8.53 -8.69 15.10
CA LEU A 98 7.82 -9.66 15.93
C LEU A 98 8.80 -10.74 16.42
N GLU A 99 8.57 -11.17 17.65
CA GLU A 99 9.18 -12.37 18.20
C GLU A 99 8.13 -13.48 18.24
N LEU A 100 8.46 -14.62 17.69
CA LEU A 100 7.66 -15.83 17.74
C LEU A 100 8.23 -16.77 18.79
N GLY A 101 7.43 -17.15 19.77
CA GLY A 101 7.75 -18.16 20.78
C GLY A 101 6.53 -18.96 21.15
N ASP A 102 6.61 -20.28 21.14
CA ASP A 102 5.55 -21.22 21.54
C ASP A 102 4.17 -20.96 20.90
N GLY A 103 4.18 -20.54 19.61
CA GLY A 103 2.97 -20.24 18.85
C GLY A 103 2.35 -18.87 19.15
N VAL A 104 3.03 -18.02 19.91
CA VAL A 104 2.61 -16.65 20.26
C VAL A 104 3.48 -15.66 19.51
N PHE A 105 2.86 -14.65 18.89
CA PHE A 105 3.55 -13.52 18.29
C PHE A 105 3.55 -12.33 19.23
N GLU A 106 4.71 -11.86 19.63
CA GLU A 106 4.90 -10.63 20.38
C GLU A 106 5.45 -9.52 19.48
N VAL A 107 4.80 -8.36 19.45
CA VAL A 107 5.32 -7.21 18.72
C VAL A 107 6.37 -6.51 19.58
N LYS A 108 7.63 -6.55 19.15
CA LYS A 108 8.78 -5.94 19.88
C LYS A 108 8.89 -4.45 19.56
N SER A 109 8.68 -4.07 18.33
CA SER A 109 8.70 -2.68 17.89
C SER A 109 7.86 -2.51 16.64
N THR A 110 7.43 -1.27 16.39
CA THR A 110 6.76 -0.87 15.16
C THR A 110 7.18 0.55 14.80
N ASN A 111 7.33 0.83 13.52
CA ASN A 111 7.61 2.14 12.97
C ASN A 111 6.97 2.26 11.59
N GLY A 112 7.00 3.43 10.96
CA GLY A 112 6.42 3.57 9.64
C GLY A 112 6.45 5.01 9.13
N ASP A 113 5.75 5.22 8.03
CA ASP A 113 5.55 6.51 7.39
C ASP A 113 4.09 6.59 6.91
N THR A 114 3.30 7.42 7.55
CA THR A 114 1.86 7.58 7.26
C THR A 114 1.57 8.32 5.95
N SER A 115 2.61 8.76 5.25
CA SER A 115 2.53 9.51 3.99
C SER A 115 3.45 8.90 2.93
N LEU A 116 3.65 7.58 2.96
CA LEU A 116 4.43 6.84 1.98
C LEU A 116 3.66 5.60 1.53
N GLY A 117 3.26 5.56 0.28
CA GLY A 117 2.53 4.43 -0.29
C GLY A 117 2.45 4.49 -1.80
N GLY A 118 1.72 3.54 -2.40
CA GLY A 118 1.56 3.39 -3.84
C GLY A 118 1.07 4.64 -4.56
N GLU A 119 0.30 5.51 -3.87
CA GLU A 119 -0.14 6.79 -4.42
C GLU A 119 1.02 7.74 -4.72
N ASP A 120 2.10 7.73 -3.91
CA ASP A 120 3.29 8.53 -4.17
C ASP A 120 4.02 8.03 -5.41
N PHE A 121 4.05 6.72 -5.62
CA PHE A 121 4.62 6.09 -6.82
C PHE A 121 3.78 6.43 -8.06
N ASP A 122 2.45 6.43 -7.95
CA ASP A 122 1.55 6.88 -9.03
C ASP A 122 1.81 8.34 -9.37
N ASN A 123 1.91 9.21 -8.37
CA ASN A 123 2.17 10.63 -8.56
C ASN A 123 3.51 10.89 -9.28
N ALA A 124 4.55 10.11 -8.99
CA ALA A 124 5.83 10.21 -9.72
C ALA A 124 5.67 9.89 -11.21
N ILE A 125 4.86 8.87 -11.56
CA ILE A 125 4.54 8.58 -12.97
C ILE A 125 3.67 9.68 -13.57
N VAL A 126 2.66 10.18 -12.86
CA VAL A 126 1.80 11.30 -13.31
C VAL A 126 2.64 12.52 -13.66
N ASP A 127 3.54 12.92 -12.77
CA ASP A 127 4.41 14.08 -13.01
C ASP A 127 5.31 13.87 -14.23
N HIS A 128 5.84 12.67 -14.40
CA HIS A 128 6.62 12.30 -15.59
C HIS A 128 5.78 12.42 -16.87
N LEU A 129 4.57 11.82 -16.90
CA LEU A 129 3.69 11.86 -18.06
C LEU A 129 3.24 13.29 -18.42
N LEU A 130 2.92 14.12 -17.42
CA LEU A 130 2.58 15.53 -17.63
C LEU A 130 3.75 16.31 -18.21
N SER A 131 4.98 16.02 -17.76
CA SER A 131 6.19 16.64 -18.28
C SER A 131 6.44 16.25 -19.74
N VAL A 132 6.33 14.96 -20.07
CA VAL A 132 6.46 14.45 -21.45
C VAL A 132 5.44 15.12 -22.35
N PHE A 133 4.15 15.10 -21.96
CA PHE A 133 3.08 15.70 -22.76
C PHE A 133 3.29 17.21 -23.00
N LYS A 134 3.70 17.93 -21.95
CA LYS A 134 4.01 19.36 -22.05
C LYS A 134 5.20 19.66 -22.97
N SER A 135 6.22 18.80 -22.93
CA SER A 135 7.38 18.91 -23.82
C SER A 135 6.99 18.72 -25.29
N ASP A 136 6.12 17.73 -25.56
CA ASP A 136 5.73 17.36 -26.93
C ASP A 136 4.70 18.31 -27.55
N THR A 137 3.79 18.86 -26.72
CA THR A 137 2.64 19.64 -27.22
C THR A 137 2.66 21.11 -26.82
N GLY A 138 3.47 21.50 -25.84
CA GLY A 138 3.46 22.81 -25.21
C GLY A 138 2.28 23.04 -24.25
N ILE A 139 1.37 22.05 -24.07
CA ILE A 139 0.14 22.20 -23.29
C ILE A 139 0.36 21.66 -21.86
N ASP A 140 -0.03 22.46 -20.87
CA ASP A 140 0.01 22.06 -19.47
C ASP A 140 -1.36 21.53 -19.04
N LEU A 141 -1.43 20.24 -18.68
CA LEU A 141 -2.67 19.57 -18.26
C LEU A 141 -2.96 19.71 -16.75
N LYS A 142 -2.08 20.35 -15.96
CA LYS A 142 -2.23 20.43 -14.48
C LYS A 142 -3.52 21.11 -14.03
N SER A 143 -4.12 21.97 -14.84
CA SER A 143 -5.38 22.64 -14.54
C SER A 143 -6.62 21.88 -15.02
N ASP A 144 -6.45 20.89 -15.89
CA ASP A 144 -7.56 20.07 -16.42
C ASP A 144 -7.81 18.86 -15.52
N LYS A 145 -8.82 18.95 -14.66
CA LYS A 145 -9.17 17.89 -13.70
C LYS A 145 -9.54 16.57 -14.37
N LEU A 146 -10.20 16.62 -15.53
CA LEU A 146 -10.62 15.42 -16.25
C LEU A 146 -9.42 14.72 -16.89
N ALA A 147 -8.54 15.49 -17.53
CA ALA A 147 -7.28 14.97 -18.07
C ALA A 147 -6.42 14.37 -16.96
N LEU A 148 -6.24 15.08 -15.82
CA LEU A 148 -5.49 14.58 -14.67
C LEU A 148 -6.02 13.24 -14.14
N GLN A 149 -7.34 13.08 -14.05
CA GLN A 149 -7.93 11.83 -13.59
C GLN A 149 -7.57 10.67 -14.53
N ARG A 150 -7.65 10.88 -15.84
CA ARG A 150 -7.27 9.87 -16.84
C ARG A 150 -5.78 9.54 -16.82
N VAL A 151 -4.93 10.55 -16.59
CA VAL A 151 -3.48 10.33 -16.42
C VAL A 151 -3.20 9.50 -15.18
N ARG A 152 -3.85 9.78 -14.04
CA ARG A 152 -3.71 9.00 -12.80
C ARG A 152 -4.11 7.55 -12.97
N GLU A 153 -5.26 7.27 -13.58
CA GLU A 153 -5.72 5.91 -13.85
C GLU A 153 -4.73 5.14 -14.74
N SER A 154 -4.19 5.83 -15.76
CA SER A 154 -3.18 5.23 -16.65
C SER A 154 -1.82 5.03 -15.95
N ALA A 155 -1.45 5.92 -15.05
CA ALA A 155 -0.23 5.82 -14.26
C ALA A 155 -0.28 4.64 -13.29
N GLU A 156 -1.38 4.48 -12.56
CA GLU A 156 -1.61 3.32 -11.67
C GLU A 156 -1.56 2.00 -12.44
N LYS A 157 -2.24 1.95 -13.59
CA LYS A 157 -2.21 0.77 -14.46
C LYS A 157 -0.78 0.44 -14.90
N ALA A 158 -0.02 1.44 -15.39
CA ALA A 158 1.37 1.27 -15.82
C ALA A 158 2.27 0.81 -14.66
N LYS A 159 2.11 1.39 -13.47
CA LYS A 159 2.81 0.94 -12.25
C LYS A 159 2.58 -0.54 -11.98
N CYS A 160 1.33 -1.00 -12.02
CA CYS A 160 0.99 -2.40 -11.79
C CYS A 160 1.57 -3.33 -12.86
N GLU A 161 1.48 -2.96 -14.13
CA GLU A 161 2.04 -3.73 -15.24
C GLU A 161 3.56 -3.86 -15.16
N LEU A 162 4.27 -2.81 -14.81
CA LEU A 162 5.74 -2.79 -14.66
C LEU A 162 6.25 -3.69 -13.53
N SER A 163 5.40 -4.23 -12.67
CA SER A 163 5.77 -5.28 -11.73
C SER A 163 6.08 -6.62 -12.43
N SER A 164 5.51 -6.86 -13.62
CA SER A 164 5.66 -8.11 -14.37
C SER A 164 6.35 -7.94 -15.72
N VAL A 165 6.16 -6.80 -16.41
CA VAL A 165 6.80 -6.50 -17.69
C VAL A 165 7.91 -5.46 -17.55
N VAL A 166 8.82 -5.41 -18.53
CA VAL A 166 9.94 -4.44 -18.52
C VAL A 166 9.59 -3.11 -19.18
N GLU A 167 8.53 -3.05 -19.96
CA GLU A 167 8.03 -1.86 -20.64
C GLU A 167 6.52 -1.96 -20.83
N THR A 168 5.80 -0.84 -20.72
CA THR A 168 4.37 -0.75 -21.01
C THR A 168 4.05 0.48 -21.86
N GLU A 169 2.98 0.39 -22.64
CA GLU A 169 2.43 1.50 -23.42
C GLU A 169 1.36 2.26 -22.61
N ILE A 170 1.45 3.57 -22.66
CA ILE A 170 0.46 4.49 -22.06
C ILE A 170 -0.19 5.26 -23.20
N ASN A 171 -1.45 4.95 -23.47
CA ASN A 171 -2.21 5.56 -24.55
C ASN A 171 -3.51 6.16 -23.98
N ILE A 172 -3.57 7.51 -24.00
CA ILE A 172 -4.74 8.26 -23.55
C ILE A 172 -5.23 9.10 -24.75
N PRO A 173 -6.15 8.56 -25.56
CA PRO A 173 -6.68 9.27 -26.71
C PRO A 173 -7.57 10.43 -26.29
N PHE A 174 -7.57 11.51 -27.08
CA PHE A 174 -8.42 12.69 -26.86
C PHE A 174 -8.27 13.26 -25.44
N ILE A 175 -7.03 13.40 -24.96
CA ILE A 175 -6.78 13.88 -23.61
C ILE A 175 -7.11 15.37 -23.46
N THR A 176 -6.88 16.15 -24.51
CA THR A 176 -7.25 17.57 -24.63
C THR A 176 -7.37 17.96 -26.10
N ALA A 177 -7.66 19.24 -26.37
CA ALA A 177 -7.66 19.81 -27.71
C ALA A 177 -7.14 21.23 -27.71
N ASP A 178 -6.55 21.65 -28.82
CA ASP A 178 -6.18 23.03 -29.11
C ASP A 178 -6.75 23.48 -30.46
N LYS A 179 -6.30 24.63 -30.94
CA LYS A 179 -6.76 25.19 -32.26
C LYS A 179 -6.42 24.29 -33.45
N ALA A 180 -5.41 23.41 -33.32
CA ALA A 180 -5.00 22.46 -34.35
C ALA A 180 -5.78 21.13 -34.27
N GLY A 181 -6.65 20.97 -33.25
CA GLY A 181 -7.49 19.77 -33.08
C GLY A 181 -7.16 18.97 -31.83
N PRO A 182 -7.69 17.73 -31.77
CA PRO A 182 -7.50 16.86 -30.61
C PRO A 182 -6.04 16.46 -30.41
N LYS A 183 -5.66 16.32 -29.13
CA LYS A 183 -4.35 15.84 -28.70
C LYS A 183 -4.49 14.52 -27.96
N HIS A 184 -3.49 13.68 -28.11
CA HIS A 184 -3.40 12.36 -27.50
C HIS A 184 -2.09 12.26 -26.73
N LEU A 185 -2.12 11.61 -25.55
CA LEU A 185 -0.89 11.20 -24.90
C LEU A 185 -0.62 9.74 -25.30
N ASN A 186 0.45 9.52 -26.02
CA ASN A 186 0.91 8.19 -26.42
C ASN A 186 2.42 8.11 -26.17
N THR A 187 2.81 7.32 -25.19
CA THR A 187 4.20 7.15 -24.78
C THR A 187 4.45 5.76 -24.23
N LYS A 188 5.71 5.43 -24.04
CA LYS A 188 6.13 4.18 -23.39
C LYS A 188 6.83 4.53 -22.07
N LEU A 189 6.63 3.68 -21.09
CA LEU A 189 7.35 3.74 -19.82
C LEU A 189 8.03 2.40 -19.59
N ASN A 190 9.35 2.41 -19.41
CA ASN A 190 10.08 1.22 -19.02
C ASN A 190 10.33 1.17 -17.51
N ARG A 191 10.56 -0.05 -17.01
CA ARG A 191 10.79 -0.30 -15.57
C ARG A 191 11.98 0.48 -15.03
N ALA A 192 13.08 0.57 -15.77
CA ALA A 192 14.29 1.27 -15.29
C ALA A 192 14.03 2.78 -15.08
N THR A 193 13.27 3.41 -15.98
CA THR A 193 12.84 4.80 -15.83
C THR A 193 11.95 4.95 -14.61
N PHE A 194 10.95 4.08 -14.46
CA PHE A 194 10.06 4.10 -13.30
C PHE A 194 10.84 3.92 -11.98
N GLU A 195 11.74 2.94 -11.89
CA GLU A 195 12.58 2.71 -10.72
C GLU A 195 13.43 3.95 -10.37
N SER A 196 13.96 4.62 -11.38
CA SER A 196 14.70 5.87 -11.20
C SER A 196 13.84 7.00 -10.64
N LEU A 197 12.59 7.13 -11.11
CA LEU A 197 11.65 8.16 -10.64
C LEU A 197 11.30 7.99 -9.15
N VAL A 198 11.28 6.76 -8.65
CA VAL A 198 10.79 6.41 -7.29
C VAL A 198 11.89 5.93 -6.34
N ASP A 199 13.16 5.97 -6.74
CA ASP A 199 14.29 5.51 -5.92
C ASP A 199 14.32 6.17 -4.52
N SER A 200 14.04 7.46 -4.44
CA SER A 200 13.97 8.19 -3.18
C SER A 200 12.82 7.70 -2.26
N LEU A 201 11.68 7.31 -2.84
CA LEU A 201 10.55 6.76 -2.09
C LEU A 201 10.88 5.40 -1.49
N ILE A 202 11.54 4.54 -2.28
CA ILE A 202 11.98 3.23 -1.80
C ILE A 202 13.00 3.39 -0.66
N LYS A 203 14.03 4.24 -0.84
CA LYS A 203 15.02 4.51 0.21
C LYS A 203 14.42 5.10 1.47
N ARG A 204 13.38 5.93 1.33
CA ARG A 204 12.64 6.52 2.46
C ARG A 204 12.00 5.45 3.34
N SER A 205 11.56 4.31 2.81
CA SER A 205 11.00 3.21 3.59
C SER A 205 12.02 2.49 4.46
N LEU A 206 13.31 2.55 4.13
CA LEU A 206 14.35 1.85 4.89
C LEU A 206 14.70 2.55 6.21
N THR A 207 14.46 3.86 6.31
CA THR A 207 14.72 4.61 7.56
C THR A 207 13.85 4.13 8.73
N PRO A 208 12.52 3.97 8.60
CA PRO A 208 11.70 3.33 9.62
C PRO A 208 12.15 1.90 9.98
N CYS A 209 12.67 1.13 8.99
CA CYS A 209 13.20 -0.21 9.26
C CYS A 209 14.41 -0.17 10.20
N GLN A 210 15.34 0.76 9.99
CA GLN A 210 16.48 0.98 10.88
C GLN A 210 16.02 1.34 12.30
N THR A 211 15.03 2.23 12.40
CA THR A 211 14.49 2.66 13.68
C THR A 211 13.82 1.50 14.40
N ALA A 212 12.99 0.71 13.72
CA ALA A 212 12.33 -0.45 14.31
C ALA A 212 13.33 -1.50 14.84
N LEU A 213 14.39 -1.81 14.09
CA LEU A 213 15.45 -2.69 14.56
C LEU A 213 16.15 -2.15 15.81
N LYS A 214 16.47 -0.85 15.82
CA LYS A 214 17.08 -0.19 16.98
C LYS A 214 16.16 -0.23 18.21
N ASP A 215 14.88 0.05 18.06
CA ASP A 215 13.89 0.06 19.13
C ASP A 215 13.66 -1.36 19.68
N ALA A 216 13.75 -2.38 18.83
CA ALA A 216 13.73 -3.79 19.25
C ALA A 216 15.04 -4.26 19.88
N GLY A 217 16.12 -3.47 19.80
CA GLY A 217 17.44 -3.82 20.34
C GLY A 217 18.16 -4.93 19.58
N ILE A 218 17.88 -5.11 18.29
CA ILE A 218 18.42 -6.17 17.44
C ILE A 218 19.07 -5.61 16.16
N LYS A 219 19.80 -6.47 15.46
CA LYS A 219 20.39 -6.17 14.15
C LYS A 219 19.57 -6.83 13.03
N SER A 220 19.77 -6.39 11.80
CA SER A 220 19.14 -7.03 10.63
C SER A 220 19.51 -8.52 10.51
N THR A 221 20.73 -8.89 10.89
CA THR A 221 21.20 -10.29 10.91
C THR A 221 20.49 -11.20 11.92
N ASP A 222 19.76 -10.63 12.87
CA ASP A 222 19.00 -11.40 13.87
C ASP A 222 17.58 -11.72 13.35
N ILE A 223 17.19 -11.15 12.20
CA ILE A 223 15.91 -11.42 11.55
C ILE A 223 15.96 -12.77 10.85
N SER A 224 15.06 -13.67 11.23
CA SER A 224 14.95 -15.01 10.64
C SER A 224 14.15 -15.04 9.35
N GLU A 225 13.16 -14.15 9.25
CA GLU A 225 12.21 -14.07 8.13
C GLU A 225 11.77 -12.64 7.90
N VAL A 226 11.61 -12.25 6.63
CA VAL A 226 11.00 -10.99 6.25
C VAL A 226 9.72 -11.27 5.48
N ILE A 227 8.60 -10.78 5.99
CA ILE A 227 7.30 -10.88 5.34
C ILE A 227 7.01 -9.59 4.60
N LEU A 228 6.74 -9.69 3.30
CA LEU A 228 6.36 -8.57 2.45
C LEU A 228 4.84 -8.51 2.32
N VAL A 229 4.26 -7.40 2.73
CA VAL A 229 2.82 -7.11 2.71
C VAL A 229 2.57 -5.80 1.96
N GLY A 230 1.36 -5.66 1.43
CA GLY A 230 0.98 -4.47 0.66
C GLY A 230 1.28 -4.61 -0.83
N GLY A 231 0.46 -3.96 -1.65
CA GLY A 231 0.53 -4.07 -3.10
C GLY A 231 1.87 -3.61 -3.70
N MET A 232 2.50 -2.61 -3.10
CA MET A 232 3.77 -2.07 -3.57
C MET A 232 4.96 -3.01 -3.38
N THR A 233 4.87 -3.99 -2.49
CA THR A 233 5.91 -5.01 -2.33
C THR A 233 6.01 -5.98 -3.51
N ARG A 234 5.07 -5.92 -4.46
CA ARG A 234 5.16 -6.65 -5.74
C ARG A 234 6.19 -6.03 -6.70
N MET A 235 6.56 -4.78 -6.50
CA MET A 235 7.58 -4.11 -7.32
C MET A 235 8.94 -4.78 -7.12
N PRO A 236 9.63 -5.23 -8.21
CA PRO A 236 10.91 -5.93 -8.10
C PRO A 236 11.98 -5.14 -7.34
N LYS A 237 12.06 -3.82 -7.57
CA LYS A 237 13.06 -2.97 -6.91
C LYS A 237 12.83 -2.85 -5.41
N VAL A 238 11.57 -2.85 -4.95
CA VAL A 238 11.26 -2.88 -3.50
C VAL A 238 11.79 -4.16 -2.87
N LYS A 239 11.53 -5.32 -3.50
CA LYS A 239 12.05 -6.61 -3.00
C LYS A 239 13.57 -6.63 -2.92
N GLU A 240 14.24 -6.17 -3.98
CA GLU A 240 15.70 -6.09 -4.05
C GLU A 240 16.28 -5.24 -2.91
N GLU A 241 15.72 -4.04 -2.67
CA GLU A 241 16.22 -3.14 -1.64
C GLU A 241 15.94 -3.66 -0.21
N VAL A 242 14.79 -4.31 -0.01
CA VAL A 242 14.47 -4.97 1.28
C VAL A 242 15.41 -6.16 1.52
N GLU A 243 15.67 -7.00 0.51
CA GLU A 243 16.61 -8.11 0.60
C GLU A 243 18.03 -7.62 0.91
N LYS A 244 18.50 -6.56 0.25
CA LYS A 244 19.79 -5.95 0.56
C LYS A 244 19.90 -5.39 1.98
N PHE A 245 18.78 -4.89 2.50
CA PHE A 245 18.76 -4.26 3.81
C PHE A 245 18.75 -5.27 4.96
N PHE A 246 17.99 -6.34 4.83
CA PHE A 246 17.86 -7.36 5.87
C PHE A 246 18.85 -8.53 5.71
N GLY A 247 19.39 -8.78 4.53
CA GLY A 247 20.30 -9.86 4.19
C GLY A 247 19.56 -11.02 3.56
#